data_f44796cfb8dde23b538442540e3ade40
#
_entry.id   f44796cfb8dde23b538442540e3ade40
#
_cell.length_a   1.000
_cell.length_b   1.000
_cell.length_c   1.000
_cell.angle_alpha   90.00
_cell.angle_beta   90.00
_cell.angle_gamma   90.00
#
_symmetry.space_group_name_H-M   'P 1'
#
loop_
_entity.id
_entity.type
_entity.pdbx_description
1 polymer ?
#
loop_
_entity_poly.entity_id
_entity_poly.type
_entity_poly.pdbx_seq_one_letter_code
_entity_poly.pdbx_strand_id
1 'polypeptide(L)'
;MAKILVTEDESALRMFVARALRLDGHETHEAGDGAEGLEMLSASQFDLLLSDIRMPVMDGIELAHQAAERHPGLKILLMTGYAEQRERADDLASKIVDVVQKPFALPDIRRAVAQALAQ
;
A
#
# COMPACT_ATOMS: atom_id res chain seq x y z
N MET A 1 -14.33 8.90 6.12
CA MET A 1 -13.69 7.78 5.43
C MET A 1 -12.26 8.13 5.08
N ALA A 2 -11.46 7.12 4.88
CA ALA A 2 -10.03 7.33 4.66
C ALA A 2 -9.72 7.62 3.19
N LYS A 3 -8.61 8.31 2.96
CA LYS A 3 -8.05 8.52 1.62
C LYS A 3 -6.87 7.59 1.46
N ILE A 4 -6.97 6.68 0.50
CA ILE A 4 -6.05 5.55 0.31
C ILE A 4 -5.39 5.62 -1.06
N LEU A 5 -4.07 5.48 -1.10
CA LEU A 5 -3.31 5.30 -2.34
C LEU A 5 -3.01 3.82 -2.53
N VAL A 6 -3.44 3.25 -3.65
CA VAL A 6 -3.17 1.86 -4.03
C VAL A 6 -2.08 1.88 -5.10
N THR A 7 -0.92 1.30 -4.80
CA THR A 7 0.21 1.24 -5.72
C THR A 7 0.47 -0.21 -6.10
N GLU A 8 0.29 -0.54 -7.37
CA GLU A 8 0.40 -1.88 -7.91
C GLU A 8 0.60 -1.77 -9.43
N ASP A 9 1.60 -2.45 -9.95
CA ASP A 9 1.90 -2.39 -11.39
C ASP A 9 0.94 -3.23 -12.24
N GLU A 10 0.31 -4.25 -11.68
CA GLU A 10 -0.70 -5.03 -12.39
C GLU A 10 -2.03 -4.29 -12.33
N SER A 11 -2.45 -3.69 -13.45
CA SER A 11 -3.61 -2.81 -13.47
C SER A 11 -4.91 -3.49 -13.06
N ALA A 12 -5.10 -4.77 -13.43
CA ALA A 12 -6.31 -5.50 -13.08
C ALA A 12 -6.42 -5.68 -11.56
N LEU A 13 -5.34 -6.09 -10.90
CA LEU A 13 -5.31 -6.26 -9.46
C LEU A 13 -5.48 -4.91 -8.75
N ARG A 14 -4.80 -3.88 -9.23
CA ARG A 14 -4.90 -2.53 -8.67
C ARG A 14 -6.34 -2.03 -8.70
N MET A 15 -7.01 -2.16 -9.82
CA MET A 15 -8.40 -1.73 -9.98
C MET A 15 -9.35 -2.53 -9.10
N PHE A 16 -9.12 -3.84 -8.98
CA PHE A 16 -9.91 -4.74 -8.18
C PHE A 16 -9.85 -4.34 -6.69
N VAL A 17 -8.64 -4.13 -6.19
CA VAL A 17 -8.43 -3.71 -4.80
C VAL A 17 -9.03 -2.33 -4.55
N ALA A 18 -8.77 -1.38 -5.43
CA ALA A 18 -9.29 -0.02 -5.29
C ALA A 18 -10.81 0.01 -5.26
N ARG A 19 -11.45 -0.79 -6.11
CA ARG A 19 -12.92 -0.89 -6.14
C ARG A 19 -13.47 -1.44 -4.83
N ALA A 20 -12.84 -2.49 -4.28
CA ALA A 20 -13.25 -3.08 -3.02
C ALA A 20 -13.20 -2.07 -1.88
N LEU A 21 -12.15 -1.27 -1.84
CA LEU A 21 -12.00 -0.23 -0.81
C LEU A 21 -13.00 0.91 -0.98
N ARG A 22 -13.34 1.27 -2.20
CA ARG A 22 -14.40 2.25 -2.46
C ARG A 22 -15.75 1.76 -1.96
N LEU A 23 -16.02 0.46 -2.09
CA LEU A 23 -17.26 -0.12 -1.57
C LEU A 23 -17.35 -0.01 -0.05
N ASP A 24 -16.22 0.06 0.64
CA ASP A 24 -16.16 0.29 2.09
C ASP A 24 -16.25 1.78 2.45
N GLY A 25 -16.42 2.65 1.46
CA GLY A 25 -16.60 4.08 1.69
C GLY A 25 -15.32 4.89 1.63
N HIS A 26 -14.19 4.30 1.26
CA HIS A 26 -12.92 5.03 1.18
C HIS A 26 -12.78 5.77 -0.15
N GLU A 27 -12.05 6.87 -0.14
CA GLU A 27 -11.59 7.53 -1.35
C GLU A 27 -10.29 6.86 -1.77
N THR A 28 -10.22 6.34 -3.00
CA THR A 28 -9.04 5.64 -3.49
C THR A 28 -8.42 6.34 -4.69
N HIS A 29 -7.10 6.33 -4.72
CA HIS A 29 -6.30 6.79 -5.85
C HIS A 29 -5.35 5.67 -6.23
N GLU A 30 -4.91 5.63 -7.48
CA GLU A 30 -4.13 4.52 -8.03
C GLU A 30 -2.83 5.01 -8.63
N ALA A 31 -1.76 4.25 -8.41
CA ALA A 31 -0.46 4.47 -9.03
C ALA A 31 0.07 3.13 -9.57
N GLY A 32 0.75 3.18 -10.70
CA GLY A 32 1.24 1.99 -11.38
C GLY A 32 2.65 1.57 -11.00
N ASP A 33 3.39 2.41 -10.28
CA ASP A 33 4.72 2.10 -9.77
C ASP A 33 5.05 2.98 -8.57
N GLY A 34 6.19 2.70 -7.94
CA GLY A 34 6.60 3.42 -6.73
C GLY A 34 6.92 4.88 -6.96
N ALA A 35 7.49 5.23 -8.11
CA ALA A 35 7.83 6.62 -8.41
C ALA A 35 6.57 7.47 -8.56
N GLU A 36 5.56 6.97 -9.28
CA GLU A 36 4.27 7.62 -9.41
C GLU A 36 3.58 7.74 -8.05
N GLY A 37 3.64 6.67 -7.25
CA GLY A 37 3.07 6.68 -5.90
C GLY A 37 3.69 7.74 -5.01
N LEU A 38 5.01 7.87 -5.03
CA LEU A 38 5.70 8.88 -4.23
C LEU A 38 5.32 10.28 -4.67
N GLU A 39 5.19 10.51 -5.97
CA GLU A 39 4.76 11.78 -6.53
C GLU A 39 3.36 12.16 -6.04
N MET A 40 2.43 11.20 -6.05
CA MET A 40 1.08 11.42 -5.58
C MET A 40 1.04 11.70 -4.07
N LEU A 41 1.85 11.02 -3.28
CA LEU A 41 1.96 11.27 -1.85
C LEU A 41 2.48 12.68 -1.56
N SER A 42 3.34 13.19 -2.42
CA SER A 42 3.88 14.56 -2.27
C SER A 42 2.87 15.63 -2.67
N ALA A 43 1.94 15.29 -3.56
CA ALA A 43 0.96 16.23 -4.09
C ALA A 43 -0.30 16.35 -3.24
N SER A 44 -0.58 15.37 -2.40
CA SER A 44 -1.83 15.32 -1.65
C SER A 44 -1.61 14.54 -0.35
N GLN A 45 -2.47 14.75 0.64
CA GLN A 45 -2.36 14.07 1.92
C GLN A 45 -3.21 12.80 1.92
N PHE A 46 -2.59 11.67 2.29
CA PHE A 46 -3.25 10.38 2.35
C PHE A 46 -3.25 9.83 3.77
N ASP A 47 -4.22 8.98 4.08
CA ASP A 47 -4.31 8.30 5.37
C ASP A 47 -3.58 6.96 5.36
N LEU A 48 -3.59 6.27 4.21
CA LEU A 48 -2.98 4.95 4.06
C LEU A 48 -2.35 4.79 2.68
N LEU A 49 -1.18 4.18 2.65
CA LEU A 49 -0.55 3.66 1.44
C LEU A 49 -0.66 2.14 1.47
N LEU A 50 -1.29 1.57 0.44
CA LEU A 50 -1.34 0.13 0.22
C LEU A 50 -0.53 -0.15 -1.03
N SER A 51 0.60 -0.84 -0.92
CA SER A 51 1.53 -1.02 -2.04
C SER A 51 2.01 -2.45 -2.18
N ASP A 52 2.09 -2.91 -3.43
CA ASP A 52 2.84 -4.12 -3.74
C ASP A 52 4.33 -3.84 -3.52
N ILE A 53 5.09 -4.88 -3.20
CA ILE A 53 6.54 -4.75 -3.03
C ILE A 53 7.24 -4.78 -4.39
N ARG A 54 6.90 -5.74 -5.23
CA ARG A 54 7.58 -5.93 -6.51
C ARG A 54 6.94 -5.12 -7.62
N MET A 55 7.58 -4.00 -7.94
CA MET A 55 7.12 -3.09 -9.00
C MET A 55 8.32 -2.57 -9.79
N PRO A 56 8.12 -2.16 -11.07
CA PRO A 56 9.19 -1.53 -11.84
C PRO A 56 9.48 -0.12 -11.32
N VAL A 57 10.60 0.43 -11.72
CA VAL A 57 11.08 1.79 -11.44
C VAL A 57 11.47 1.96 -9.97
N MET A 58 10.52 1.86 -9.06
CA MET A 58 10.76 1.92 -7.61
C MET A 58 9.88 0.88 -6.95
N ASP A 59 10.47 -0.08 -6.24
CA ASP A 59 9.69 -1.11 -5.57
C ASP A 59 9.02 -0.58 -4.28
N GLY A 60 8.13 -1.41 -3.73
CA GLY A 60 7.36 -1.01 -2.55
C GLY A 60 8.19 -0.82 -1.28
N ILE A 61 9.34 -1.50 -1.16
CA ILE A 61 10.24 -1.31 -0.03
C ILE A 61 10.84 0.09 -0.05
N GLU A 62 11.36 0.50 -1.20
CA GLU A 62 11.92 1.84 -1.37
C GLU A 62 10.84 2.91 -1.22
N LEU A 63 9.67 2.67 -1.79
CA LEU A 63 8.54 3.58 -1.63
C LEU A 63 8.16 3.73 -0.15
N ALA A 64 8.10 2.63 0.60
CA ALA A 64 7.76 2.67 2.02
C ALA A 64 8.79 3.44 2.83
N HIS A 65 10.09 3.25 2.54
CA HIS A 65 11.15 4.02 3.20
C HIS A 65 10.97 5.51 3.00
N GLN A 66 10.80 5.94 1.74
CA GLN A 66 10.68 7.36 1.43
C GLN A 66 9.38 7.94 1.95
N ALA A 67 8.29 7.18 1.86
CA ALA A 67 6.99 7.62 2.36
C ALA A 67 7.01 7.81 3.88
N ALA A 68 7.62 6.88 4.60
CA ALA A 68 7.72 6.99 6.06
C ALA A 68 8.54 8.19 6.50
N GLU A 69 9.61 8.51 5.78
CA GLU A 69 10.45 9.69 6.09
C GLU A 69 9.72 11.00 5.83
N ARG A 70 9.02 11.09 4.71
CA ARG A 70 8.38 12.34 4.25
C ARG A 70 7.00 12.56 4.84
N HIS A 71 6.33 11.48 5.23
CA HIS A 71 4.94 11.52 5.69
C HIS A 71 4.80 10.66 6.97
N PRO A 72 5.33 11.11 8.11
CA PRO A 72 5.42 10.27 9.31
C PRO A 72 4.07 9.82 9.89
N GLY A 73 2.98 10.48 9.55
CA GLY A 73 1.66 10.06 10.00
C GLY A 73 0.96 9.05 9.10
N LEU A 74 1.57 8.73 7.96
CA LEU A 74 0.96 7.83 6.98
C LEU A 74 1.03 6.38 7.46
N LYS A 75 -0.11 5.68 7.39
CA LYS A 75 -0.13 4.23 7.62
C LYS A 75 0.31 3.53 6.34
N ILE A 76 1.20 2.54 6.47
CA ILE A 76 1.74 1.82 5.31
C ILE A 76 1.46 0.35 5.46
N LEU A 77 0.83 -0.23 4.44
CA LEU A 77 0.48 -1.65 4.37
C LEU A 77 1.05 -2.19 3.06
N LEU A 78 1.87 -3.23 3.14
CA LEU A 78 2.51 -3.82 1.96
C LEU A 78 1.84 -5.14 1.58
N MET A 79 1.90 -5.48 0.28
CA MET A 79 1.42 -6.74 -0.27
C MET A 79 2.59 -7.47 -0.92
N THR A 80 2.68 -8.78 -0.74
CA THR A 80 3.73 -9.57 -1.39
C THR A 80 3.30 -11.00 -1.66
N GLY A 81 3.79 -11.57 -2.77
CA GLY A 81 3.63 -12.99 -3.08
C GLY A 81 4.90 -13.80 -2.88
N TYR A 82 5.99 -13.17 -2.43
CA TYR A 82 7.32 -13.77 -2.39
C TYR A 82 7.90 -13.72 -0.98
N ALA A 83 8.40 -14.87 -0.49
CA ALA A 83 8.94 -14.97 0.85
C ALA A 83 10.15 -14.05 1.09
N GLU A 84 11.06 -13.98 0.11
CA GLU A 84 12.24 -13.12 0.23
C GLU A 84 11.89 -11.63 0.29
N GLN A 85 10.77 -11.25 -0.32
CA GLN A 85 10.29 -9.88 -0.26
C GLN A 85 9.74 -9.57 1.12
N ARG A 86 9.10 -10.55 1.75
CA ARG A 86 8.62 -10.40 3.12
C ARG A 86 9.79 -10.21 4.09
N GLU A 87 10.90 -10.91 3.89
CA GLU A 87 12.11 -10.72 4.70
C GLU A 87 12.66 -9.29 4.55
N ARG A 88 12.66 -8.75 3.34
CA ARG A 88 13.06 -7.36 3.11
C ARG A 88 12.14 -6.38 3.85
N ALA A 89 10.86 -6.69 3.93
CA ALA A 89 9.89 -5.86 4.64
C ALA A 89 10.10 -5.88 6.15
N ASP A 90 10.69 -6.93 6.70
CA ASP A 90 10.97 -7.03 8.13
C ASP A 90 11.91 -5.91 8.60
N ASP A 91 12.80 -5.43 7.74
CA ASP A 91 13.67 -4.29 8.04
C ASP A 91 12.89 -2.99 8.22
N LEU A 92 11.64 -2.97 7.75
CA LEU A 92 10.75 -1.82 7.85
C LEU A 92 9.71 -1.96 8.96
N ALA A 93 9.82 -2.99 9.81
CA ALA A 93 8.77 -3.33 10.78
C ALA A 93 8.33 -2.15 11.65
N SER A 94 9.24 -1.21 11.95
CA SER A 94 8.90 0.00 12.73
C SER A 94 8.20 1.09 11.91
N LYS A 95 8.18 0.97 10.59
CA LYS A 95 7.67 2.01 9.67
C LYS A 95 6.37 1.62 8.98
N ILE A 96 6.06 0.34 8.95
CA ILE A 96 4.85 -0.18 8.29
C ILE A 96 3.92 -0.81 9.32
N VAL A 97 2.62 -0.91 8.97
CA VAL A 97 1.65 -1.55 9.84
C VAL A 97 1.74 -3.06 9.73
N ASP A 98 1.75 -3.59 8.51
CA ASP A 98 1.76 -5.04 8.27
C ASP A 98 2.13 -5.34 6.83
N VAL A 99 2.25 -6.64 6.54
CA VAL A 99 2.47 -7.17 5.19
C VAL A 99 1.39 -8.22 4.92
N VAL A 100 0.63 -8.03 3.83
CA VAL A 100 -0.43 -8.97 3.43
C VAL A 100 0.13 -9.88 2.35
N GLN A 101 -0.04 -11.19 2.52
CA GLN A 101 0.48 -12.16 1.56
C GLN A 101 -0.52 -12.44 0.44
N LYS A 102 -0.04 -12.42 -0.80
CA LYS A 102 -0.79 -12.85 -1.97
C LYS A 102 -0.69 -14.37 -2.12
N PRO A 103 -1.67 -15.05 -2.67
CA PRO A 103 -2.96 -14.52 -3.07
C PRO A 103 -3.85 -14.26 -1.85
N PHE A 104 -4.69 -13.24 -1.93
CA PHE A 104 -5.64 -12.94 -0.86
C PHE A 104 -7.05 -12.82 -1.45
N ALA A 105 -8.06 -13.08 -0.62
CA ALA A 105 -9.45 -12.81 -0.97
C ALA A 105 -9.79 -11.37 -0.60
N LEU A 106 -10.81 -10.79 -1.23
CA LEU A 106 -11.23 -9.42 -0.92
C LEU A 106 -11.50 -9.18 0.56
N PRO A 107 -12.17 -10.09 1.28
CA PRO A 107 -12.37 -9.89 2.72
C PRO A 107 -11.07 -9.74 3.50
N ASP A 108 -9.99 -10.42 3.06
CA ASP A 108 -8.70 -10.35 3.73
C ASP A 108 -8.07 -8.97 3.60
N ILE A 109 -8.05 -8.42 2.38
CA ILE A 109 -7.46 -7.10 2.16
C ILE A 109 -8.32 -5.99 2.80
N ARG A 110 -9.63 -6.10 2.74
CA ARG A 110 -10.53 -5.15 3.38
C ARG A 110 -10.32 -5.13 4.89
N ARG A 111 -10.17 -6.30 5.50
CA ARG A 111 -9.91 -6.42 6.94
C ARG A 111 -8.56 -5.84 7.31
N ALA A 112 -7.52 -6.14 6.53
CA ALA A 112 -6.17 -5.61 6.77
C ALA A 112 -6.16 -4.08 6.72
N VAL A 113 -6.85 -3.49 5.75
CA VAL A 113 -6.96 -2.04 5.63
C VAL A 113 -7.71 -1.45 6.81
N ALA A 114 -8.82 -2.05 7.21
CA ALA A 114 -9.60 -1.57 8.36
C ALA A 114 -8.76 -1.62 9.64
N GLN A 115 -8.01 -2.69 9.86
CA GLN A 115 -7.14 -2.83 11.02
C GLN A 115 -6.00 -1.80 11.00
N ALA A 116 -5.41 -1.55 9.83
CA ALA A 116 -4.35 -0.56 9.69
C ALA A 116 -4.85 0.85 10.02
N LEU A 117 -6.04 1.19 9.55
CA LEU A 117 -6.62 2.51 9.80
C LEU A 117 -7.04 2.71 11.27
N ALA A 118 -7.27 1.61 12.00
CA ALA A 118 -7.66 1.67 13.41
C ALA A 118 -6.48 1.87 14.36
N GLN A 119 -5.28 1.77 13.86
CA GLN A 119 -4.07 1.91 14.69
C GLN A 119 -3.65 3.35 14.92
#